data_ffd0a2f6d5d71f71caedcd69debd4df0
#
_entry.id   ffd0a2f6d5d71f71caedcd69debd4df0
#
_cell.length_a   1.000
_cell.length_b   1.000
_cell.length_c   1.000
_cell.angle_alpha   90.00
_cell.angle_beta   90.00
_cell.angle_gamma   90.00
#
_symmetry.space_group_name_H-M   'P 1'
#
loop_
_entity.id
_entity.type
_entity.pdbx_description
1 polymer ?
#
loop_
_entity_poly.entity_id
_entity_poly.type
_entity_poly.pdbx_seq_one_letter_code
_entity_poly.pdbx_strand_id
1 'polypeptide(L)'
;MILAKGREMTSAPNTADLFAISLAVTITAPEKRPFPARLTQSMVPEAGAGTQACRHGQRELTARRAVSDCIVVVNFKTYQAAHGASAEELARVMSGIDTEARLVAAVSALDLSAVVAAAPDLEIWCQHLDPVGFGSNTGWLHPETAIERGASGTLINHAEHKVSIEHVAMLLDQVPEGFEVCACAADVDEAMALAALVPNYVAVEPPELIGGEVSVTSADPGIVSGTAAAVREVSEEVGILCGAGVKTGADVAKAIELGTIGVLLASGVTKAADPGAALSGLTSEL
;
A
#
# COMPACT_ATOMS: atom_id res chain seq x y z
N MET A 1 -10.71 -43.53 -59.62
CA MET A 1 -12.07 -44.12 -59.69
C MET A 1 -12.23 -44.99 -58.44
N ILE A 2 -12.77 -44.49 -57.36
CA ILE A 2 -13.43 -45.26 -56.30
C ILE A 2 -14.34 -44.25 -55.54
N LEU A 3 -15.57 -44.68 -55.41
CA LEU A 3 -16.76 -43.92 -55.09
C LEU A 3 -16.83 -43.50 -53.63
N ALA A 4 -17.39 -42.30 -53.37
CA ALA A 4 -17.94 -41.85 -52.14
C ALA A 4 -19.12 -42.70 -51.66
N LYS A 5 -19.20 -42.96 -50.36
CA LYS A 5 -20.45 -43.33 -49.67
C LYS A 5 -20.67 -42.36 -48.53
N GLY A 6 -21.75 -41.59 -48.66
CA GLY A 6 -22.27 -40.72 -47.63
C GLY A 6 -22.78 -41.53 -46.41
N ARG A 7 -22.70 -40.93 -45.24
CA ARG A 7 -23.48 -41.30 -44.06
C ARG A 7 -24.33 -40.12 -43.63
N GLU A 8 -25.59 -40.43 -43.52
CA GLU A 8 -26.66 -39.53 -43.09
C GLU A 8 -26.44 -39.02 -41.67
N MET A 9 -26.74 -37.75 -41.48
CA MET A 9 -26.88 -37.11 -40.16
C MET A 9 -28.17 -37.60 -39.51
N THR A 10 -28.06 -38.29 -38.39
CA THR A 10 -29.20 -38.53 -37.48
C THR A 10 -29.18 -37.53 -36.33
N SER A 11 -30.32 -36.88 -36.19
CA SER A 11 -30.87 -35.99 -35.17
C SER A 11 -30.15 -35.88 -33.83
N ALA A 12 -30.05 -34.61 -33.36
CA ALA A 12 -29.66 -34.22 -32.03
C ALA A 12 -30.62 -34.79 -30.96
N PRO A 13 -30.12 -35.17 -29.77
CA PRO A 13 -30.96 -35.57 -28.65
C PRO A 13 -31.62 -34.36 -27.98
N ASN A 14 -32.84 -34.59 -27.56
CA ASN A 14 -33.79 -33.67 -26.93
C ASN A 14 -33.29 -33.20 -25.56
N THR A 15 -33.49 -31.92 -25.24
CA THR A 15 -33.03 -31.19 -24.03
C THR A 15 -33.83 -31.51 -22.78
N ALA A 16 -34.43 -32.68 -22.63
CA ALA A 16 -35.34 -33.00 -21.52
C ALA A 16 -34.77 -33.92 -20.37
N ASP A 17 -33.55 -34.44 -20.50
CA ASP A 17 -33.02 -35.44 -19.57
C ASP A 17 -31.80 -35.01 -18.73
N LEU A 18 -31.64 -33.73 -18.45
CA LEU A 18 -30.53 -33.19 -17.62
C LEU A 18 -30.99 -32.58 -16.29
N PHE A 19 -32.06 -33.06 -15.70
CA PHE A 19 -32.44 -32.68 -14.34
C PHE A 19 -32.73 -33.94 -13.52
N ALA A 20 -31.76 -34.47 -12.79
CA ALA A 20 -31.89 -35.12 -11.50
C ALA A 20 -30.58 -35.77 -11.04
N ILE A 21 -29.59 -34.98 -10.63
CA ILE A 21 -28.65 -35.42 -9.59
C ILE A 21 -28.56 -34.25 -8.58
N SER A 22 -29.51 -34.22 -7.65
CA SER A 22 -29.44 -33.41 -6.44
C SER A 22 -28.55 -34.15 -5.43
N LEU A 23 -27.27 -33.80 -5.38
CA LEU A 23 -26.39 -34.27 -4.32
C LEU A 23 -26.51 -33.24 -3.17
N ALA A 24 -27.28 -33.61 -2.14
CA ALA A 24 -27.32 -32.87 -0.89
C ALA A 24 -25.97 -33.00 -0.18
N VAL A 25 -25.09 -32.03 -0.39
CA VAL A 25 -23.88 -31.85 0.44
C VAL A 25 -24.31 -31.11 1.70
N THR A 26 -24.46 -31.81 2.80
CA THR A 26 -24.59 -31.18 4.12
C THR A 26 -23.23 -30.58 4.50
N ILE A 27 -23.10 -29.27 4.34
CA ILE A 27 -21.91 -28.53 4.80
C ILE A 27 -22.08 -28.37 6.32
N THR A 28 -21.42 -29.24 7.10
CA THR A 28 -21.18 -28.97 8.52
C THR A 28 -20.11 -27.90 8.63
N ALA A 29 -20.45 -26.77 9.24
CA ALA A 29 -19.52 -25.71 9.54
C ALA A 29 -18.35 -26.25 10.39
N PRO A 30 -17.08 -25.86 10.08
CA PRO A 30 -15.96 -26.27 10.90
C PRO A 30 -16.07 -25.64 12.30
N GLU A 31 -15.95 -26.48 13.34
CA GLU A 31 -15.84 -26.03 14.72
C GLU A 31 -14.68 -25.03 14.86
N LYS A 32 -14.97 -23.85 15.39
CA LYS A 32 -13.97 -22.86 15.78
C LYS A 32 -13.10 -23.47 16.89
N ARG A 33 -11.87 -23.84 16.58
CA ARG A 33 -10.88 -24.16 17.60
C ARG A 33 -10.51 -22.88 18.35
N PRO A 34 -10.55 -22.85 19.69
CA PRO A 34 -10.10 -21.70 20.43
C PRO A 34 -8.58 -21.53 20.26
N PHE A 35 -8.15 -20.29 20.01
CA PHE A 35 -6.74 -19.91 20.02
C PHE A 35 -6.12 -20.25 21.38
N PRO A 36 -4.87 -20.74 21.45
CA PRO A 36 -4.19 -20.95 22.72
C PRO A 36 -4.01 -19.61 23.43
N ALA A 37 -4.48 -19.56 24.68
CA ALA A 37 -4.34 -18.40 25.55
C ALA A 37 -2.86 -18.02 25.68
N ARG A 38 -2.55 -16.73 25.46
CA ARG A 38 -1.24 -16.15 25.77
C ARG A 38 -0.93 -16.42 27.24
N LEU A 39 0.24 -16.99 27.48
CA LEU A 39 0.86 -17.04 28.81
C LEU A 39 1.12 -15.61 29.29
N THR A 40 0.26 -15.11 30.15
CA THR A 40 0.53 -13.92 30.94
C THR A 40 1.49 -14.29 32.07
N GLN A 41 2.76 -14.02 31.91
CA GLN A 41 3.67 -13.92 33.06
C GLN A 41 3.77 -12.45 33.46
N SER A 42 3.02 -12.11 34.49
CA SER A 42 3.17 -10.88 35.23
C SER A 42 4.50 -10.92 36.01
N MET A 43 5.45 -10.09 35.63
CA MET A 43 6.47 -9.63 36.55
C MET A 43 6.37 -8.11 36.62
N VAL A 44 5.69 -7.63 37.64
CA VAL A 44 5.74 -6.23 38.06
C VAL A 44 6.97 -6.11 38.94
N PRO A 45 7.96 -5.26 38.65
CA PRO A 45 8.94 -4.81 39.61
C PRO A 45 8.34 -3.62 40.36
N GLU A 46 8.50 -3.65 41.69
CA GLU A 46 8.10 -2.60 42.61
C GLU A 46 8.73 -1.24 42.27
N ALA A 47 7.96 -0.17 42.56
CA ALA A 47 8.33 1.22 42.38
C ALA A 47 9.54 1.58 43.24
N GLY A 48 10.71 1.71 42.63
CA GLY A 48 11.88 2.38 43.18
C GLY A 48 12.00 3.78 42.62
N ALA A 49 12.13 4.78 43.49
CA ALA A 49 12.31 6.19 43.16
C ALA A 49 13.53 6.39 42.24
N GLY A 50 13.30 6.70 40.98
CA GLY A 50 14.30 6.92 39.94
C GLY A 50 13.95 8.14 39.08
N THR A 51 14.45 9.27 39.54
CA THR A 51 15.03 10.43 38.86
C THR A 51 14.29 11.04 37.65
N GLN A 52 14.10 12.34 37.80
CA GLN A 52 13.64 13.36 36.85
C GLN A 52 14.32 13.36 35.48
N ALA A 53 15.43 12.66 35.30
CA ALA A 53 16.19 12.54 34.04
C ALA A 53 15.49 11.69 32.96
N CYS A 54 14.72 10.63 33.32
CA CYS A 54 14.00 9.80 32.36
C CYS A 54 12.81 10.52 31.70
N ARG A 55 12.20 11.49 32.41
CA ARG A 55 11.06 12.26 31.87
C ARG A 55 11.48 13.32 30.84
N HIS A 56 12.74 13.77 30.91
CA HIS A 56 13.29 14.75 29.95
C HIS A 56 13.60 14.07 28.62
N GLY A 57 14.21 12.87 28.64
CA GLY A 57 14.52 12.10 27.43
C GLY A 57 13.29 11.63 26.67
N GLN A 58 12.20 11.26 27.36
CA GLN A 58 10.95 10.89 26.70
C GLN A 58 10.21 12.09 26.10
N ARG A 59 10.33 13.29 26.69
CA ARG A 59 9.80 14.53 26.10
C ARG A 59 10.62 15.02 24.89
N GLU A 60 11.94 14.83 24.90
CA GLU A 60 12.78 15.12 23.74
C GLU A 60 12.58 14.13 22.59
N LEU A 61 12.38 12.84 22.88
CA LEU A 61 12.02 11.83 21.87
C LEU A 61 10.64 12.09 21.27
N THR A 62 9.64 12.51 22.09
CA THR A 62 8.31 12.89 21.59
C THR A 62 8.34 14.23 20.85
N ALA A 63 9.17 15.17 21.26
CA ALA A 63 9.35 16.44 20.57
C ALA A 63 10.17 16.29 19.26
N ARG A 64 11.14 15.38 19.20
CA ARG A 64 11.84 15.03 17.95
C ARG A 64 10.95 14.26 16.96
N ARG A 65 9.93 13.52 17.44
CA ARG A 65 8.93 12.87 16.60
C ARG A 65 7.92 13.87 16.00
N ALA A 66 7.89 15.11 16.46
CA ALA A 66 7.00 16.18 15.98
C ALA A 66 7.64 17.09 14.90
N VAL A 67 8.87 16.82 14.48
CA VAL A 67 9.58 17.63 13.47
C VAL A 67 10.04 16.71 12.35
N SER A 68 9.14 16.35 11.50
CA SER A 68 9.17 15.73 10.18
C SER A 68 8.44 14.39 10.13
N ASP A 69 7.12 14.43 10.24
CA ASP A 69 6.26 13.29 9.87
C ASP A 69 6.08 13.19 8.33
N CYS A 70 6.91 13.89 7.54
CA CYS A 70 6.80 13.84 6.10
C CYS A 70 7.21 12.46 5.58
N ILE A 71 6.32 11.82 4.83
CA ILE A 71 6.55 10.53 4.20
C ILE A 71 6.66 10.69 2.68
N VAL A 72 7.67 10.08 2.09
CA VAL A 72 7.87 10.01 0.64
C VAL A 72 7.80 8.56 0.20
N VAL A 73 6.68 8.18 -0.41
CA VAL A 73 6.46 6.83 -0.93
C VAL A 73 6.83 6.79 -2.40
N VAL A 74 7.81 5.98 -2.76
CA VAL A 74 8.22 5.76 -4.15
C VAL A 74 7.61 4.45 -4.65
N ASN A 75 6.61 4.55 -5.52
CA ASN A 75 6.00 3.40 -6.17
C ASN A 75 6.86 2.94 -7.36
N PHE A 76 7.49 1.78 -7.23
CA PHE A 76 8.36 1.19 -8.26
C PHE A 76 7.60 0.78 -9.50
N LYS A 77 6.29 0.53 -9.37
CA LYS A 77 5.42 0.02 -10.44
C LYS A 77 6.06 -1.22 -11.09
N THR A 78 5.93 -1.36 -12.39
CA THR A 78 6.58 -2.40 -13.19
C THR A 78 7.58 -1.80 -14.20
N TYR A 79 8.21 -0.67 -13.81
CA TYR A 79 9.22 -0.05 -14.67
C TYR A 79 10.49 -0.90 -14.73
N GLN A 80 11.07 -1.03 -15.93
CA GLN A 80 12.30 -1.80 -16.13
C GLN A 80 13.45 -1.34 -15.23
N ALA A 81 13.52 -0.04 -14.92
CA ALA A 81 14.54 0.55 -14.04
C ALA A 81 14.26 0.34 -12.54
N ALA A 82 13.15 -0.30 -12.17
CA ALA A 82 12.72 -0.47 -10.78
C ALA A 82 12.12 -1.86 -10.52
N HIS A 83 12.65 -2.90 -11.19
CA HIS A 83 12.25 -4.29 -10.95
C HIS A 83 13.47 -5.23 -11.02
N GLY A 84 13.41 -6.39 -10.35
CA GLY A 84 14.51 -7.33 -10.25
C GLY A 84 15.76 -6.68 -9.61
N ALA A 85 16.94 -6.93 -10.18
CA ALA A 85 18.20 -6.35 -9.68
C ALA A 85 18.19 -4.80 -9.67
N SER A 86 17.43 -4.16 -10.58
CA SER A 86 17.29 -2.71 -10.59
C SER A 86 16.45 -2.21 -9.41
N ALA A 87 15.46 -2.98 -8.94
CA ALA A 87 14.71 -2.65 -7.72
C ALA A 87 15.61 -2.70 -6.48
N GLU A 88 16.45 -3.73 -6.38
CA GLU A 88 17.43 -3.85 -5.28
C GLU A 88 18.40 -2.67 -5.25
N GLU A 89 18.93 -2.27 -6.42
CA GLU A 89 19.87 -1.15 -6.52
C GLU A 89 19.19 0.17 -6.16
N LEU A 90 17.97 0.42 -6.69
CA LEU A 90 17.20 1.62 -6.36
C LEU A 90 16.90 1.69 -4.86
N ALA A 91 16.56 0.58 -4.23
CA ALA A 91 16.32 0.53 -2.79
C ALA A 91 17.59 0.84 -1.98
N ARG A 92 18.78 0.36 -2.40
CA ARG A 92 20.05 0.73 -1.77
C ARG A 92 20.33 2.23 -1.90
N VAL A 93 20.06 2.81 -3.08
CA VAL A 93 20.19 4.26 -3.29
C VAL A 93 19.25 5.00 -2.35
N MET A 94 17.97 4.59 -2.25
CA MET A 94 16.99 5.21 -1.34
C MET A 94 17.43 5.12 0.12
N SER A 95 17.91 3.95 0.57
CA SER A 95 18.40 3.73 1.94
C SER A 95 19.62 4.58 2.30
N GLY A 96 20.38 5.05 1.32
CA GLY A 96 21.56 5.89 1.51
C GLY A 96 21.28 7.40 1.50
N ILE A 97 20.03 7.84 1.33
CA ILE A 97 19.68 9.26 1.31
C ILE A 97 19.64 9.83 2.73
N ASP A 98 20.41 10.89 2.96
CA ASP A 98 20.37 11.64 4.21
C ASP A 98 19.21 12.66 4.17
N THR A 99 18.15 12.36 4.93
CA THR A 99 16.94 13.17 4.99
C THR A 99 16.18 12.93 6.28
N GLU A 100 15.44 13.93 6.75
CA GLU A 100 14.51 13.80 7.87
C GLU A 100 13.17 13.14 7.46
N ALA A 101 12.86 13.04 6.16
CA ALA A 101 11.65 12.39 5.67
C ALA A 101 11.73 10.87 5.82
N ARG A 102 10.60 10.24 6.11
CA ARG A 102 10.44 8.79 6.00
C ARG A 102 10.43 8.41 4.52
N LEU A 103 11.36 7.57 4.10
CA LEU A 103 11.41 7.04 2.74
C LEU A 103 10.82 5.63 2.71
N VAL A 104 9.89 5.39 1.81
CA VAL A 104 9.22 4.09 1.62
C VAL A 104 9.32 3.68 0.16
N ALA A 105 9.74 2.43 -0.09
CA ALA A 105 9.69 1.83 -1.41
C ALA A 105 8.49 0.88 -1.53
N ALA A 106 7.52 1.18 -2.40
CA ALA A 106 6.42 0.27 -2.71
C ALA A 106 6.80 -0.58 -3.93
N VAL A 107 7.05 -1.87 -3.69
CA VAL A 107 7.66 -2.79 -4.65
C VAL A 107 6.71 -3.89 -5.11
N SER A 108 7.02 -4.50 -6.25
CA SER A 108 6.36 -5.73 -6.70
C SER A 108 6.51 -6.83 -5.65
N ALA A 109 5.45 -7.59 -5.40
CA ALA A 109 5.51 -8.75 -4.50
C ALA A 109 6.56 -9.79 -4.91
N LEU A 110 6.92 -9.85 -6.19
CA LEU A 110 7.96 -10.74 -6.70
C LEU A 110 9.37 -10.29 -6.29
N ASP A 111 9.58 -8.98 -6.08
CA ASP A 111 10.88 -8.40 -5.72
C ASP A 111 11.02 -8.20 -4.20
N LEU A 112 9.91 -8.30 -3.44
CA LEU A 112 9.84 -7.95 -2.02
C LEU A 112 11.01 -8.51 -1.19
N SER A 113 11.21 -9.83 -1.19
CA SER A 113 12.25 -10.47 -0.36
C SER A 113 13.67 -10.05 -0.76
N ALA A 114 13.91 -9.84 -2.05
CA ALA A 114 15.21 -9.43 -2.56
C ALA A 114 15.51 -7.97 -2.18
N VAL A 115 14.51 -7.10 -2.29
CA VAL A 115 14.63 -5.67 -1.94
C VAL A 115 14.81 -5.49 -0.43
N VAL A 116 14.03 -6.20 0.40
CA VAL A 116 14.21 -6.18 1.87
C VAL A 116 15.61 -6.62 2.26
N ALA A 117 16.14 -7.67 1.63
CA ALA A 117 17.51 -8.12 1.88
C ALA A 117 18.59 -7.13 1.41
N ALA A 118 18.31 -6.38 0.34
CA ALA A 118 19.22 -5.41 -0.27
C ALA A 118 19.29 -4.08 0.51
N ALA A 119 18.21 -3.67 1.15
CA ALA A 119 18.06 -2.41 1.88
C ALA A 119 17.31 -2.64 3.22
N PRO A 120 17.94 -3.31 4.20
CA PRO A 120 17.27 -3.73 5.44
C PRO A 120 16.82 -2.56 6.35
N ASP A 121 17.38 -1.38 6.15
CA ASP A 121 17.04 -0.17 6.93
C ASP A 121 15.98 0.70 6.24
N LEU A 122 15.54 0.34 5.02
CA LEU A 122 14.49 1.03 4.28
C LEU A 122 13.13 0.40 4.58
N GLU A 123 12.12 1.23 4.71
CA GLU A 123 10.74 0.75 4.79
C GLU A 123 10.25 0.25 3.42
N ILE A 124 9.80 -1.01 3.38
CA ILE A 124 9.36 -1.63 2.14
C ILE A 124 7.87 -1.99 2.24
N TRP A 125 7.09 -1.49 1.30
CA TRP A 125 5.67 -1.82 1.15
C TRP A 125 5.44 -2.68 -0.09
N CYS A 126 4.34 -3.45 -0.07
CA CYS A 126 3.81 -4.06 -1.29
C CYS A 126 3.03 -3.05 -2.12
N GLN A 127 2.89 -3.29 -3.42
CA GLN A 127 2.04 -2.48 -4.30
C GLN A 127 0.57 -2.86 -4.22
N HIS A 128 0.28 -4.07 -3.72
CA HIS A 128 -1.05 -4.62 -3.56
C HIS A 128 -1.01 -5.84 -2.64
N LEU A 129 -2.07 -6.07 -1.89
CA LEU A 129 -2.34 -7.32 -1.16
C LEU A 129 -3.83 -7.67 -1.29
N ASP A 130 -4.11 -8.97 -1.21
CA ASP A 130 -5.46 -9.50 -1.26
C ASP A 130 -5.94 -9.95 0.12
N PRO A 131 -7.19 -9.70 0.54
CA PRO A 131 -7.71 -10.10 1.85
C PRO A 131 -8.02 -11.59 1.90
N VAL A 132 -7.00 -12.42 1.79
CA VAL A 132 -7.09 -13.88 1.82
C VAL A 132 -6.30 -14.45 2.98
N GLY A 133 -6.80 -15.52 3.58
CA GLY A 133 -6.06 -16.32 4.57
C GLY A 133 -5.35 -17.49 3.91
N PHE A 134 -4.74 -18.35 4.73
CA PHE A 134 -4.15 -19.61 4.26
C PHE A 134 -5.22 -20.50 3.62
N GLY A 135 -4.90 -21.12 2.48
CA GLY A 135 -5.81 -22.04 1.81
C GLY A 135 -5.67 -22.06 0.29
N SER A 136 -6.80 -22.26 -0.40
CA SER A 136 -6.86 -22.41 -1.86
C SER A 136 -6.95 -21.06 -2.57
N ASN A 137 -5.87 -20.28 -2.53
CA ASN A 137 -5.81 -18.92 -3.04
C ASN A 137 -4.71 -18.78 -4.11
N THR A 138 -4.68 -19.68 -5.09
CA THR A 138 -3.66 -19.66 -6.14
C THR A 138 -3.65 -18.34 -6.90
N GLY A 139 -2.51 -17.64 -6.88
CA GLY A 139 -2.29 -16.39 -7.60
C GLY A 139 -2.62 -15.12 -6.82
N TRP A 140 -3.19 -15.25 -5.61
CA TRP A 140 -3.49 -14.12 -4.74
C TRP A 140 -2.27 -13.75 -3.88
N LEU A 141 -2.17 -12.48 -3.52
CA LEU A 141 -1.08 -11.94 -2.71
C LEU A 141 -1.48 -11.94 -1.23
N HIS A 142 -1.00 -12.94 -0.50
CA HIS A 142 -1.38 -13.23 0.89
C HIS A 142 -0.66 -12.26 1.87
N PRO A 143 -1.41 -11.50 2.71
CA PRO A 143 -0.83 -10.47 3.59
C PRO A 143 0.19 -11.02 4.59
N GLU A 144 -0.13 -12.11 5.29
CA GLU A 144 0.78 -12.68 6.30
C GLU A 144 2.10 -13.13 5.66
N THR A 145 2.07 -13.67 4.44
CA THR A 145 3.30 -14.01 3.71
C THR A 145 4.11 -12.76 3.37
N ALA A 146 3.49 -11.66 2.98
CA ALA A 146 4.17 -10.40 2.69
C ALA A 146 4.86 -9.84 3.95
N ILE A 147 4.16 -9.87 5.10
CA ILE A 147 4.68 -9.46 6.41
C ILE A 147 5.88 -10.33 6.82
N GLU A 148 5.77 -11.66 6.72
CA GLU A 148 6.88 -12.58 6.98
C GLU A 148 8.09 -12.34 6.07
N ARG A 149 7.87 -11.78 4.88
CA ARG A 149 8.94 -11.41 3.94
C ARG A 149 9.48 -10.01 4.15
N GLY A 150 9.01 -9.30 5.17
CA GLY A 150 9.54 -8.01 5.60
C GLY A 150 8.80 -6.79 5.06
N ALA A 151 7.60 -6.96 4.49
CA ALA A 151 6.76 -5.81 4.18
C ALA A 151 6.28 -5.14 5.48
N SER A 152 6.41 -3.82 5.59
CA SER A 152 5.88 -3.01 6.68
C SER A 152 4.54 -2.35 6.33
N GLY A 153 4.10 -2.44 5.07
CA GLY A 153 2.85 -1.87 4.60
C GLY A 153 2.50 -2.28 3.16
N THR A 154 1.45 -1.66 2.65
CA THR A 154 0.99 -1.87 1.28
C THR A 154 0.27 -0.66 0.71
N LEU A 155 0.36 -0.47 -0.60
CA LEU A 155 -0.63 0.27 -1.37
C LEU A 155 -1.85 -0.60 -1.61
N ILE A 156 -3.01 0.01 -1.78
CA ILE A 156 -4.23 -0.68 -2.20
C ILE A 156 -5.10 0.27 -3.03
N ASN A 157 -5.94 -0.27 -3.89
CA ASN A 157 -6.88 0.48 -4.73
C ASN A 157 -6.21 1.52 -5.66
N HIS A 158 -4.94 1.33 -6.03
CA HIS A 158 -4.26 2.21 -6.97
C HIS A 158 -5.00 2.26 -8.33
N ALA A 159 -4.94 3.40 -9.04
CA ALA A 159 -5.66 3.60 -10.30
C ALA A 159 -5.35 2.53 -11.36
N GLU A 160 -4.16 1.94 -11.34
CA GLU A 160 -3.75 0.84 -12.23
C GLU A 160 -4.27 -0.54 -11.78
N HIS A 161 -4.79 -0.67 -10.55
CA HIS A 161 -5.33 -1.91 -9.99
C HIS A 161 -6.43 -1.60 -8.96
N LYS A 162 -7.59 -1.17 -9.44
CA LYS A 162 -8.74 -0.84 -8.62
C LYS A 162 -9.38 -2.10 -8.01
N VAL A 163 -9.82 -1.96 -6.77
CA VAL A 163 -10.57 -2.97 -6.02
C VAL A 163 -11.85 -2.36 -5.44
N SER A 164 -12.73 -3.17 -4.88
CA SER A 164 -13.92 -2.66 -4.20
C SER A 164 -13.60 -2.12 -2.80
N ILE A 165 -14.46 -1.28 -2.28
CA ILE A 165 -14.37 -0.76 -0.90
C ILE A 165 -14.39 -1.91 0.12
N GLU A 166 -15.18 -2.96 -0.13
CA GLU A 166 -15.24 -4.16 0.71
C GLU A 166 -13.90 -4.92 0.72
N HIS A 167 -13.19 -4.96 -0.41
CA HIS A 167 -11.85 -5.54 -0.47
C HIS A 167 -10.87 -4.79 0.44
N VAL A 168 -10.91 -3.46 0.41
CA VAL A 168 -10.07 -2.61 1.28
C VAL A 168 -10.44 -2.84 2.75
N ALA A 169 -11.74 -2.85 3.09
CA ALA A 169 -12.20 -3.10 4.45
C ALA A 169 -11.74 -4.46 4.99
N MET A 170 -11.90 -5.52 4.19
CA MET A 170 -11.44 -6.87 4.56
C MET A 170 -9.92 -6.96 4.74
N LEU A 171 -9.15 -6.20 3.95
CA LEU A 171 -7.69 -6.15 4.10
C LEU A 171 -7.31 -5.47 5.42
N LEU A 172 -7.94 -4.34 5.74
CA LEU A 172 -7.71 -3.61 6.99
C LEU A 172 -8.04 -4.46 8.23
N ASP A 173 -9.12 -5.27 8.18
CA ASP A 173 -9.47 -6.19 9.25
C ASP A 173 -8.48 -7.35 9.41
N GLN A 174 -7.72 -7.69 8.39
CA GLN A 174 -6.81 -8.84 8.37
C GLN A 174 -5.38 -8.50 8.76
N VAL A 175 -4.90 -7.29 8.42
CA VAL A 175 -3.53 -6.91 8.74
C VAL A 175 -3.36 -6.56 10.22
N PRO A 176 -2.21 -6.86 10.84
CA PRO A 176 -1.98 -6.56 12.25
C PRO A 176 -1.78 -5.07 12.50
N GLU A 177 -1.97 -4.66 13.74
CA GLU A 177 -1.58 -3.32 14.22
C GLU A 177 -0.09 -3.05 13.90
N GLY A 178 0.19 -1.86 13.37
CA GLY A 178 1.54 -1.46 12.95
C GLY A 178 1.91 -1.81 11.52
N PHE A 179 1.07 -2.57 10.78
CA PHE A 179 1.20 -2.72 9.34
C PHE A 179 0.45 -1.60 8.64
N GLU A 180 1.13 -0.83 7.81
CA GLU A 180 0.56 0.39 7.24
C GLU A 180 -0.16 0.13 5.90
N VAL A 181 -1.33 0.72 5.75
CA VAL A 181 -2.14 0.63 4.52
C VAL A 181 -2.34 2.02 3.96
N CYS A 182 -1.92 2.23 2.71
CA CYS A 182 -2.15 3.44 1.94
C CYS A 182 -3.16 3.15 0.82
N ALA A 183 -4.37 3.66 0.98
CA ALA A 183 -5.45 3.49 0.01
C ALA A 183 -5.44 4.64 -1.01
N CYS A 184 -5.34 4.32 -2.31
CA CYS A 184 -5.31 5.32 -3.38
C CYS A 184 -6.72 5.70 -3.82
N ALA A 185 -6.98 7.00 -3.95
CA ALA A 185 -8.25 7.57 -4.39
C ALA A 185 -8.07 8.38 -5.67
N ALA A 186 -9.01 8.26 -6.59
CA ALA A 186 -9.03 9.02 -7.85
C ALA A 186 -9.59 10.44 -7.67
N ASP A 187 -10.49 10.62 -6.70
CA ASP A 187 -11.19 11.87 -6.43
C ASP A 187 -11.54 12.02 -4.94
N VAL A 188 -12.20 13.13 -4.60
CA VAL A 188 -12.58 13.48 -3.23
C VAL A 188 -13.60 12.49 -2.65
N ASP A 189 -14.60 12.08 -3.43
CA ASP A 189 -15.67 11.19 -2.96
C ASP A 189 -15.10 9.80 -2.62
N GLU A 190 -14.23 9.26 -3.47
CA GLU A 190 -13.53 8.00 -3.19
C GLU A 190 -12.59 8.14 -1.99
N ALA A 191 -11.89 9.28 -1.85
CA ALA A 191 -11.02 9.54 -0.70
C ALA A 191 -11.80 9.54 0.62
N MET A 192 -12.97 10.16 0.67
CA MET A 192 -13.85 10.16 1.84
C MET A 192 -14.36 8.75 2.16
N ALA A 193 -14.77 7.98 1.14
CA ALA A 193 -15.24 6.61 1.33
C ALA A 193 -14.14 5.69 1.88
N LEU A 194 -12.90 5.84 1.40
CA LEU A 194 -11.75 5.12 1.91
C LEU A 194 -11.34 5.58 3.32
N ALA A 195 -11.37 6.90 3.59
CA ALA A 195 -11.05 7.45 4.91
C ALA A 195 -12.01 6.97 6.00
N ALA A 196 -13.28 6.70 5.66
CA ALA A 196 -14.26 6.11 6.59
C ALA A 196 -13.89 4.69 7.07
N LEU A 197 -12.99 3.99 6.37
CA LEU A 197 -12.43 2.70 6.78
C LEU A 197 -11.20 2.86 7.69
N VAL A 198 -10.72 4.09 7.91
CA VAL A 198 -9.57 4.43 8.74
C VAL A 198 -8.28 3.69 8.36
N PRO A 199 -7.85 3.69 7.07
CA PRO A 199 -6.49 3.26 6.72
C PRO A 199 -5.45 4.24 7.31
N ASN A 200 -4.17 3.85 7.34
CA ASN A 200 -3.12 4.77 7.80
C ASN A 200 -3.02 6.01 6.89
N TYR A 201 -3.15 5.81 5.57
CA TYR A 201 -3.07 6.88 4.60
C TYR A 201 -4.13 6.75 3.50
N VAL A 202 -4.55 7.92 2.99
CA VAL A 202 -5.25 8.04 1.71
C VAL A 202 -4.36 8.87 0.77
N ALA A 203 -4.03 8.31 -0.39
CA ALA A 203 -3.29 9.02 -1.43
C ALA A 203 -4.24 9.50 -2.52
N VAL A 204 -4.32 10.81 -2.76
CA VAL A 204 -5.14 11.35 -3.86
C VAL A 204 -4.31 11.43 -5.13
N GLU A 205 -4.76 10.71 -6.16
CA GLU A 205 -4.10 10.59 -7.47
C GLU A 205 -5.13 10.76 -8.60
N PRO A 206 -5.41 12.02 -9.04
CA PRO A 206 -6.26 12.23 -10.21
C PRO A 206 -5.70 11.47 -11.42
N PRO A 207 -6.46 10.52 -12.02
CA PRO A 207 -5.91 9.60 -13.02
C PRO A 207 -5.31 10.28 -14.24
N GLU A 208 -5.85 11.44 -14.64
CA GLU A 208 -5.38 12.26 -15.76
C GLU A 208 -4.00 12.88 -15.55
N LEU A 209 -3.53 12.97 -14.29
CA LEU A 209 -2.23 13.53 -13.93
C LEU A 209 -1.17 12.47 -13.61
N ILE A 210 -1.58 11.19 -13.49
CA ILE A 210 -0.66 10.09 -13.19
C ILE A 210 0.35 9.92 -14.33
N GLY A 211 1.64 9.99 -14.00
CA GLY A 211 2.73 9.90 -14.98
C GLY A 211 2.87 11.11 -15.91
N GLY A 212 2.09 12.18 -15.65
CA GLY A 212 2.14 13.43 -16.38
C GLY A 212 3.40 14.26 -16.08
N GLU A 213 3.56 15.34 -16.88
CA GLU A 213 4.68 16.29 -16.73
C GLU A 213 4.39 17.39 -15.69
N VAL A 214 3.12 17.62 -15.35
CA VAL A 214 2.68 18.65 -14.42
C VAL A 214 2.24 18.02 -13.11
N SER A 215 2.75 18.54 -11.99
CA SER A 215 2.33 18.12 -10.66
C SER A 215 0.87 18.53 -10.39
N VAL A 216 0.13 17.69 -9.70
CA VAL A 216 -1.23 18.00 -9.23
C VAL A 216 -1.23 19.24 -8.33
N THR A 217 -0.16 19.47 -7.57
CA THR A 217 -0.01 20.68 -6.72
C THR A 217 0.01 21.99 -7.51
N SER A 218 0.40 21.92 -8.78
CA SER A 218 0.43 23.06 -9.71
C SER A 218 -0.76 23.08 -10.66
N ALA A 219 -1.21 21.90 -11.13
CA ALA A 219 -2.31 21.77 -12.09
C ALA A 219 -3.67 22.05 -11.44
N ASP A 220 -3.92 21.45 -10.27
CA ASP A 220 -5.15 21.62 -9.50
C ASP A 220 -4.88 21.55 -7.98
N PRO A 221 -4.31 22.62 -7.39
CA PRO A 221 -4.08 22.68 -5.95
C PRO A 221 -5.38 22.57 -5.14
N GLY A 222 -6.53 22.92 -5.75
CA GLY A 222 -7.84 22.85 -5.13
C GLY A 222 -8.28 21.40 -4.83
N ILE A 223 -7.93 20.45 -5.70
CA ILE A 223 -8.25 19.03 -5.47
C ILE A 223 -7.46 18.48 -4.28
N VAL A 224 -6.19 18.87 -4.15
CA VAL A 224 -5.34 18.42 -3.02
C VAL A 224 -5.84 18.98 -1.70
N SER A 225 -6.04 20.30 -1.60
CA SER A 225 -6.53 20.95 -0.38
C SER A 225 -7.97 20.56 -0.05
N GLY A 226 -8.83 20.41 -1.06
CA GLY A 226 -10.20 19.94 -0.90
C GLY A 226 -10.28 18.52 -0.36
N THR A 227 -9.48 17.61 -0.93
CA THR A 227 -9.38 16.23 -0.42
C THR A 227 -8.84 16.20 1.01
N ALA A 228 -7.79 16.99 1.31
CA ALA A 228 -7.23 17.06 2.65
C ALA A 228 -8.25 17.55 3.68
N ALA A 229 -9.07 18.53 3.33
CA ALA A 229 -10.15 19.01 4.20
C ALA A 229 -11.26 17.96 4.39
N ALA A 230 -11.73 17.37 3.27
CA ALA A 230 -12.80 16.39 3.30
C ALA A 230 -12.44 15.10 4.06
N VAL A 231 -11.21 14.59 3.87
CA VAL A 231 -10.73 13.41 4.63
C VAL A 231 -10.65 13.73 6.12
N ARG A 232 -10.17 14.91 6.53
CA ARG A 232 -10.12 15.30 7.95
C ARG A 232 -11.49 15.44 8.60
N GLU A 233 -12.52 15.83 7.83
CA GLU A 233 -13.91 15.84 8.32
C GLU A 233 -14.42 14.42 8.61
N VAL A 234 -13.93 13.41 7.88
CA VAL A 234 -14.29 12.00 8.09
C VAL A 234 -13.46 11.38 9.21
N SER A 235 -12.14 11.60 9.19
CA SER A 235 -11.20 11.05 10.19
C SER A 235 -9.96 11.94 10.30
N GLU A 236 -9.63 12.36 11.53
CA GLU A 236 -8.39 13.08 11.86
C GLU A 236 -7.17 12.14 11.94
N GLU A 237 -7.39 10.82 12.02
CA GLU A 237 -6.34 9.80 12.17
C GLU A 237 -5.70 9.43 10.82
N VAL A 238 -6.41 9.67 9.71
CA VAL A 238 -5.96 9.29 8.37
C VAL A 238 -5.00 10.34 7.79
N GLY A 239 -3.77 9.93 7.52
CA GLY A 239 -2.79 10.76 6.81
C GLY A 239 -3.15 10.93 5.34
N ILE A 240 -2.93 12.12 4.78
CA ILE A 240 -3.20 12.39 3.36
C ILE A 240 -1.89 12.51 2.61
N LEU A 241 -1.74 11.73 1.53
CA LEU A 241 -0.61 11.83 0.61
C LEU A 241 -1.07 12.45 -0.71
N CYS A 242 -0.19 13.30 -1.26
CA CYS A 242 -0.38 13.83 -2.61
C CYS A 242 0.31 12.89 -3.61
N GLY A 243 -0.45 12.35 -4.56
CA GLY A 243 0.06 11.58 -5.71
C GLY A 243 -0.09 12.37 -7.02
N ALA A 244 0.49 11.84 -8.08
CA ALA A 244 0.48 12.36 -9.44
C ALA A 244 1.38 13.59 -9.72
N GLY A 245 2.37 13.36 -10.57
CA GLY A 245 3.20 14.40 -11.17
C GLY A 245 4.24 15.07 -10.28
N VAL A 246 4.41 14.71 -9.02
CA VAL A 246 5.39 15.25 -8.08
C VAL A 246 6.82 14.92 -8.55
N LYS A 247 7.67 15.94 -8.73
CA LYS A 247 9.03 15.79 -9.29
C LYS A 247 10.11 16.61 -8.58
N THR A 248 9.72 17.62 -7.82
CA THR A 248 10.67 18.58 -7.20
C THR A 248 10.38 18.76 -5.71
N GLY A 249 11.37 19.27 -4.95
CA GLY A 249 11.17 19.66 -3.55
C GLY A 249 10.05 20.70 -3.39
N ALA A 250 9.97 21.66 -4.31
CA ALA A 250 8.91 22.65 -4.33
C ALA A 250 7.50 22.02 -4.47
N ASP A 251 7.36 20.93 -5.27
CA ASP A 251 6.09 20.19 -5.34
C ASP A 251 5.75 19.53 -4.01
N VAL A 252 6.76 18.97 -3.31
CA VAL A 252 6.58 18.33 -2.00
C VAL A 252 6.21 19.37 -0.95
N ALA A 253 6.96 20.47 -0.86
CA ALA A 253 6.66 21.57 0.05
C ALA A 253 5.24 22.12 -0.19
N LYS A 254 4.87 22.27 -1.48
CA LYS A 254 3.52 22.72 -1.85
C LYS A 254 2.43 21.73 -1.44
N ALA A 255 2.67 20.42 -1.58
CA ALA A 255 1.73 19.39 -1.12
C ALA A 255 1.47 19.52 0.39
N ILE A 256 2.52 19.71 1.17
CA ILE A 256 2.45 19.91 2.63
C ILE A 256 1.67 21.19 2.98
N GLU A 257 1.94 22.31 2.31
CA GLU A 257 1.17 23.55 2.47
C GLU A 257 -0.33 23.37 2.19
N LEU A 258 -0.67 22.50 1.23
CA LEU A 258 -2.05 22.17 0.88
C LEU A 258 -2.71 21.20 1.87
N GLY A 259 -1.97 20.75 2.90
CA GLY A 259 -2.50 19.97 4.01
C GLY A 259 -2.25 18.48 3.93
N THR A 260 -1.35 18.01 3.06
CA THR A 260 -0.91 16.61 3.09
C THR A 260 0.24 16.43 4.10
N ILE A 261 0.54 15.19 4.45
CA ILE A 261 1.69 14.83 5.30
C ILE A 261 2.83 14.21 4.48
N GLY A 262 2.69 14.14 3.17
CA GLY A 262 3.71 13.57 2.29
C GLY A 262 3.21 13.34 0.89
N VAL A 263 3.97 12.56 0.13
CA VAL A 263 3.71 12.31 -1.28
C VAL A 263 3.84 10.83 -1.65
N LEU A 264 3.07 10.42 -2.66
CA LEU A 264 3.20 9.14 -3.34
C LEU A 264 3.59 9.42 -4.80
N LEU A 265 4.76 8.99 -5.22
CA LEU A 265 5.29 9.26 -6.55
C LEU A 265 5.94 8.02 -7.19
N ALA A 266 6.25 8.08 -8.47
CA ALA A 266 6.89 6.98 -9.19
C ALA A 266 7.99 7.49 -10.14
N SER A 267 7.61 7.96 -11.33
CA SER A 267 8.52 8.25 -12.44
C SER A 267 9.54 9.34 -12.15
N GLY A 268 9.25 10.26 -11.24
CA GLY A 268 10.17 11.33 -10.83
C GLY A 268 11.47 10.78 -10.23
N VAL A 269 11.42 9.60 -9.61
CA VAL A 269 12.59 8.89 -9.06
C VAL A 269 12.96 7.70 -9.93
N THR A 270 12.02 6.81 -10.22
CA THR A 270 12.31 5.51 -10.88
C THR A 270 12.83 5.65 -12.31
N LYS A 271 12.54 6.76 -13.00
CA LYS A 271 13.00 7.06 -14.37
C LYS A 271 14.06 8.17 -14.41
N ALA A 272 14.48 8.70 -13.28
CA ALA A 272 15.52 9.71 -13.23
C ALA A 272 16.85 9.13 -13.71
N ALA A 273 17.66 9.95 -14.39
CA ALA A 273 19.02 9.57 -14.79
C ALA A 273 19.92 9.32 -13.57
N ASP A 274 19.65 10.04 -12.47
CA ASP A 274 20.25 9.86 -11.15
C ASP A 274 19.13 9.85 -10.11
N PRO A 275 18.65 8.67 -9.70
CA PRO A 275 17.59 8.55 -8.71
C PRO A 275 17.97 9.11 -7.32
N GLY A 276 19.24 9.03 -6.94
CA GLY A 276 19.74 9.58 -5.69
C GLY A 276 19.65 11.09 -5.66
N ALA A 277 20.13 11.76 -6.72
CA ALA A 277 20.01 13.20 -6.84
C ALA A 277 18.54 13.65 -6.92
N ALA A 278 17.69 12.90 -7.64
CA ALA A 278 16.27 13.19 -7.72
C ALA A 278 15.59 13.12 -6.35
N LEU A 279 15.88 12.07 -5.57
CA LEU A 279 15.27 11.88 -4.24
C LEU A 279 15.81 12.90 -3.23
N SER A 280 17.11 13.20 -3.24
CA SER A 280 17.69 14.27 -2.42
C SER A 280 17.07 15.63 -2.76
N GLY A 281 16.83 15.90 -4.06
CA GLY A 281 16.14 17.12 -4.50
C GLY A 281 14.69 17.20 -4.04
N LEU A 282 13.97 16.06 -4.01
CA LEU A 282 12.58 15.99 -3.51
C LEU A 282 12.48 16.29 -2.01
N THR A 283 13.49 15.93 -1.23
CA THR A 283 13.50 16.08 0.23
C THR A 283 14.26 17.33 0.71
N SER A 284 14.82 18.14 -0.19
CA SER A 284 15.68 19.26 0.15
C SER A 284 14.98 20.47 0.79
N GLU A 285 13.64 20.53 0.69
CA GLU A 285 12.83 21.63 1.22
C GLU A 285 11.98 21.20 2.45
N LEU A 286 12.28 20.02 3.03
CA LEU A 286 11.61 19.45 4.18
C LEU A 286 12.32 19.75 5.50
#